data_b70df6170ba1313b0d762211c4429055
#
_entry.id   b70df6170ba1313b0d762211c4429055
#
_cell.length_a   1.000
_cell.length_b   1.000
_cell.length_c   1.000
_cell.angle_alpha   90.00
_cell.angle_beta   90.00
_cell.angle_gamma   90.00
#
_symmetry.space_group_name_H-M   'P 1'
#
loop_
_entity.id
_entity.type
_entity.pdbx_description
1 polymer ?
#
loop_
_entity_poly.entity_id
_entity_poly.type
_entity_poly.pdbx_seq_one_letter_code
_entity_poly.pdbx_strand_id
1 'polypeptide(L)'
;MGFLSKIFRKRKQLESSTDDWENVVYERDRVDFRDDGQRNRYVTGCLEQMGEASRELNLLTGEYSLITSYLTDMEEIEALPEKKREELNGIASRLVAMEQEGNKYREKKNRMTDVDYYRLREQEGEIQEGINKLKECEEYGEKIKHDLRRLDMERHAYEFRRQELETILNNLRGMSVIFVTAFVLCLVMLLVLQFVFRMDTKLGYLLAGAFVAVAVTASWVKYTDGENELRRVEIDINKLIQLQNKVKIRYVNNRNLTDYLYMKYSTESAAALDRLWKKYQKEKEERREYAEAESKAEYYRKQLVHELSRYRISSPERWLGQPEALLDKREMVEIRHNLILRRQALRKQMDYNHNVAESARKEIMDVAEKYPEFASEVMGMVEQYRVD
;
A
#
# COMPACT_ATOMS: atom_id res chain seq x y z
N MET A 1 0.87 -5.06 23.27
CA MET A 1 1.25 -4.22 24.45
C MET A 1 0.94 -5.04 25.68
N GLY A 2 1.99 -5.51 26.37
CA GLY A 2 1.88 -6.45 27.46
C GLY A 2 1.26 -5.85 28.73
N PHE A 3 0.89 -6.73 29.65
CA PHE A 3 0.32 -6.43 30.97
C PHE A 3 1.15 -5.40 31.76
N LEU A 4 2.48 -5.46 31.68
CA LEU A 4 3.38 -4.48 32.31
C LEU A 4 3.21 -3.05 31.79
N SER A 5 2.94 -2.85 30.49
CA SER A 5 2.73 -1.50 29.96
C SER A 5 1.47 -0.84 30.52
N LYS A 6 0.44 -1.62 30.87
CA LYS A 6 -0.74 -1.12 31.57
C LYS A 6 -0.43 -0.75 33.04
N ILE A 7 0.41 -1.54 33.70
CA ILE A 7 0.85 -1.28 35.09
C ILE A 7 1.70 0.01 35.14
N PHE A 8 2.65 0.18 34.21
CA PHE A 8 3.52 1.37 34.16
C PHE A 8 2.75 2.64 33.74
N ARG A 9 1.73 2.55 32.91
CA ARG A 9 0.88 3.70 32.55
C ARG A 9 0.06 4.20 33.74
N LYS A 10 -0.44 3.27 34.58
CA LYS A 10 -1.12 3.59 35.83
C LYS A 10 -0.18 4.22 36.87
N ARG A 11 1.12 3.86 36.88
CA ARG A 11 2.14 4.43 37.78
C ARG A 11 2.26 5.95 37.61
N LYS A 12 2.28 6.48 36.38
CA LYS A 12 2.43 7.92 36.11
C LYS A 12 1.21 8.75 36.53
N GLN A 13 0.02 8.13 36.62
CA GLN A 13 -1.21 8.75 37.12
C GLN A 13 -1.31 8.72 38.66
N LEU A 14 -0.77 7.69 39.31
CA LEU A 14 -0.80 7.53 40.76
C LEU A 14 0.27 8.37 41.48
N GLU A 15 1.45 8.58 40.88
CA GLU A 15 2.48 9.47 41.45
C GLU A 15 2.02 10.93 41.53
N SER A 16 1.09 11.38 40.65
CA SER A 16 0.53 12.73 40.67
C SER A 16 -0.63 12.90 41.69
N SER A 17 -1.21 11.82 42.18
CA SER A 17 -2.34 11.90 43.11
C SER A 17 -1.96 11.71 44.58
N THR A 18 -0.72 11.23 44.87
CA THR A 18 -0.26 11.05 46.25
C THR A 18 0.16 12.35 46.92
N ASP A 19 0.56 13.36 46.14
CA ASP A 19 1.00 14.68 46.69
C ASP A 19 -0.17 15.52 47.20
N ASP A 20 -1.40 15.34 46.72
CA ASP A 20 -2.58 16.10 47.11
C ASP A 20 -3.22 15.63 48.44
N TRP A 21 -2.93 14.40 48.84
CA TRP A 21 -3.60 13.76 50.00
C TRP A 21 -2.83 13.93 51.31
N GLU A 22 -1.57 14.36 51.28
CA GLU A 22 -0.75 14.64 52.51
C GLU A 22 -1.26 15.85 53.30
N ASN A 23 -2.16 16.66 52.76
CA ASN A 23 -2.65 17.89 53.31
C ASN A 23 -4.11 17.85 53.81
N VAL A 24 -4.70 16.67 54.03
CA VAL A 24 -6.03 16.61 54.66
C VAL A 24 -5.87 16.95 56.15
N VAL A 25 -5.79 18.23 56.43
CA VAL A 25 -5.88 18.74 57.81
C VAL A 25 -7.36 18.81 58.18
N TYR A 26 -7.77 18.00 59.12
CA TYR A 26 -9.07 18.15 59.74
C TYR A 26 -9.10 19.46 60.53
N GLU A 27 -9.70 20.52 59.95
CA GLU A 27 -9.86 21.80 60.62
C GLU A 27 -10.89 21.76 61.76
N ARG A 28 -10.67 20.86 62.70
CA ARG A 28 -11.57 20.59 63.85
C ARG A 28 -11.79 21.85 64.67
N ASP A 29 -10.75 22.70 64.81
CA ASP A 29 -10.78 23.91 65.64
C ASP A 29 -11.64 25.04 65.02
N ARG A 30 -12.08 24.89 63.77
CA ARG A 30 -12.91 25.88 63.06
C ARG A 30 -14.36 25.49 62.97
N VAL A 31 -14.76 24.29 63.48
CA VAL A 31 -16.12 23.76 63.39
C VAL A 31 -16.85 23.99 64.71
N ASP A 32 -17.97 24.70 64.67
CA ASP A 32 -18.89 24.75 65.81
C ASP A 32 -19.80 23.51 65.80
N PHE A 33 -19.45 22.53 66.64
CA PHE A 33 -20.19 21.26 66.75
C PHE A 33 -21.56 21.39 67.37
N ARG A 34 -21.94 22.56 67.93
CA ARG A 34 -23.31 22.87 68.43
C ARG A 34 -24.24 23.27 67.28
N ASP A 35 -23.67 23.74 66.18
CA ASP A 35 -24.41 24.00 64.94
C ASP A 35 -24.64 22.69 64.18
N ASP A 36 -25.89 22.26 64.01
CA ASP A 36 -26.26 21.05 63.31
C ASP A 36 -25.72 21.00 61.88
N GLY A 37 -25.72 22.13 61.15
CA GLY A 37 -25.28 22.20 59.79
C GLY A 37 -23.77 22.00 59.64
N GLN A 38 -22.95 22.52 60.56
CA GLN A 38 -21.48 22.38 60.52
C GLN A 38 -21.09 20.97 61.01
N ARG A 39 -21.73 20.45 62.08
CA ARG A 39 -21.53 19.09 62.60
C ARG A 39 -21.80 18.03 61.54
N ASN A 40 -22.98 18.12 60.89
CA ASN A 40 -23.38 17.15 59.90
C ASN A 40 -22.46 17.16 58.67
N ARG A 41 -22.02 18.34 58.18
CA ARG A 41 -21.03 18.44 57.10
C ARG A 41 -19.69 17.82 57.47
N TYR A 42 -19.21 18.05 58.71
CA TYR A 42 -17.94 17.47 59.16
C TYR A 42 -18.01 15.94 59.26
N VAL A 43 -19.07 15.39 59.88
CA VAL A 43 -19.27 13.96 59.98
C VAL A 43 -19.46 13.30 58.63
N THR A 44 -20.23 13.95 57.74
CA THR A 44 -20.38 13.46 56.35
C THR A 44 -19.04 13.43 55.61
N GLY A 45 -18.21 14.48 55.72
CA GLY A 45 -16.88 14.52 55.14
C GLY A 45 -15.95 13.41 55.64
N CYS A 46 -16.00 13.10 56.97
CA CYS A 46 -15.24 11.99 57.52
C CYS A 46 -15.77 10.64 57.01
N LEU A 47 -17.09 10.47 56.85
CA LEU A 47 -17.72 9.25 56.32
C LEU A 47 -17.35 9.04 54.82
N GLU A 48 -17.39 10.13 54.02
CA GLU A 48 -16.97 10.10 52.63
C GLU A 48 -15.50 9.69 52.48
N GLN A 49 -14.60 10.26 53.27
CA GLN A 49 -13.17 9.88 53.28
C GLN A 49 -12.98 8.42 53.67
N MET A 50 -13.68 7.94 54.70
CA MET A 50 -13.65 6.53 55.12
C MET A 50 -14.15 5.61 54.00
N GLY A 51 -15.22 6.01 53.28
CA GLY A 51 -15.79 5.28 52.18
C GLY A 51 -14.85 5.23 50.97
N GLU A 52 -14.21 6.34 50.63
CA GLU A 52 -13.22 6.40 49.55
C GLU A 52 -11.98 5.56 49.88
N ALA A 53 -11.43 5.71 51.09
CA ALA A 53 -10.28 4.93 51.54
C ALA A 53 -10.58 3.42 51.53
N SER A 54 -11.80 3.01 51.94
CA SER A 54 -12.25 1.61 51.92
C SER A 54 -12.37 1.06 50.48
N ARG A 55 -12.91 1.85 49.55
CA ARG A 55 -12.99 1.47 48.13
C ARG A 55 -11.61 1.29 47.52
N GLU A 56 -10.70 2.25 47.79
CA GLU A 56 -9.31 2.15 47.34
C GLU A 56 -8.59 0.93 47.94
N LEU A 57 -8.78 0.65 49.25
CA LEU A 57 -8.24 -0.53 49.90
C LEU A 57 -8.65 -1.84 49.21
N ASN A 58 -9.92 -1.94 48.83
CA ASN A 58 -10.41 -3.13 48.12
C ASN A 58 -9.74 -3.31 46.74
N LEU A 59 -9.60 -2.22 45.99
CA LEU A 59 -8.90 -2.24 44.68
C LEU A 59 -7.40 -2.61 44.83
N LEU A 60 -6.71 -1.97 45.78
CA LEU A 60 -5.30 -2.23 46.06
C LEU A 60 -5.08 -3.66 46.58
N THR A 61 -5.98 -4.19 47.41
CA THR A 61 -5.93 -5.57 47.89
C THR A 61 -6.06 -6.56 46.71
N GLY A 62 -6.96 -6.31 45.78
CA GLY A 62 -7.09 -7.09 44.58
C GLY A 62 -5.82 -7.11 43.75
N GLU A 63 -5.20 -5.94 43.51
CA GLU A 63 -3.94 -5.84 42.77
C GLU A 63 -2.77 -6.49 43.52
N TYR A 64 -2.69 -6.30 44.83
CA TYR A 64 -1.68 -6.93 45.69
C TYR A 64 -1.76 -8.46 45.65
N SER A 65 -2.95 -9.02 45.70
CA SER A 65 -3.18 -10.47 45.63
C SER A 65 -2.75 -11.03 44.26
N LEU A 66 -3.05 -10.29 43.17
CA LEU A 66 -2.66 -10.64 41.82
C LEU A 66 -1.12 -10.67 41.68
N ILE A 67 -0.41 -9.66 42.19
CA ILE A 67 1.06 -9.59 42.12
C ILE A 67 1.68 -10.67 43.00
N THR A 68 1.11 -10.92 44.16
CA THR A 68 1.58 -11.97 45.05
C THR A 68 1.44 -13.35 44.41
N SER A 69 0.29 -13.63 43.79
CA SER A 69 0.10 -14.89 43.05
C SER A 69 1.10 -15.06 41.90
N TYR A 70 1.42 -13.97 41.20
CA TYR A 70 2.41 -14.00 40.12
C TYR A 70 3.83 -14.31 40.64
N LEU A 71 4.23 -13.70 41.73
CA LEU A 71 5.51 -14.03 42.38
C LEU A 71 5.57 -15.49 42.85
N THR A 72 4.50 -16.01 43.38
CA THR A 72 4.38 -17.45 43.77
C THR A 72 4.48 -18.33 42.53
N ASP A 73 3.78 -18.01 41.43
CA ASP A 73 3.86 -18.76 40.20
C ASP A 73 5.31 -18.79 39.66
N MET A 74 6.07 -17.67 39.79
CA MET A 74 7.51 -17.62 39.41
C MET A 74 8.35 -18.55 40.26
N GLU A 75 8.13 -18.59 41.56
CA GLU A 75 8.82 -19.47 42.48
C GLU A 75 8.55 -20.96 42.20
N GLU A 76 7.32 -21.32 41.91
CA GLU A 76 6.90 -22.67 41.52
C GLU A 76 7.56 -23.11 40.18
N ILE A 77 7.63 -22.21 39.16
CA ILE A 77 8.32 -22.50 37.91
C ILE A 77 9.82 -22.72 38.09
N GLU A 78 10.46 -21.91 38.94
CA GLU A 78 11.88 -22.07 39.24
C GLU A 78 12.19 -23.35 40.06
N ALA A 79 11.24 -23.76 40.88
CA ALA A 79 11.36 -25.00 41.68
C ALA A 79 11.13 -26.28 40.86
N LEU A 80 10.70 -26.18 39.59
CA LEU A 80 10.48 -27.33 38.73
C LEU A 80 11.79 -28.13 38.50
N PRO A 81 11.69 -29.49 38.44
CA PRO A 81 12.82 -30.35 38.08
C PRO A 81 13.35 -29.93 36.67
N GLU A 82 14.68 -30.03 36.51
CA GLU A 82 15.37 -29.57 35.30
C GLU A 82 14.75 -30.11 34.01
N LYS A 83 14.44 -31.41 33.94
CA LYS A 83 13.77 -32.01 32.77
C LYS A 83 12.42 -31.35 32.43
N LYS A 84 11.62 -31.00 33.45
CA LYS A 84 10.33 -30.37 33.26
C LYS A 84 10.45 -28.90 32.81
N ARG A 85 11.46 -28.23 33.36
CA ARG A 85 11.78 -26.86 32.94
C ARG A 85 12.30 -26.84 31.50
N GLU A 86 13.12 -27.83 31.08
CA GLU A 86 13.57 -27.96 29.70
C GLU A 86 12.38 -28.22 28.72
N GLU A 87 11.44 -29.10 29.08
CA GLU A 87 10.22 -29.35 28.31
C GLU A 87 9.40 -28.05 28.14
N LEU A 88 9.22 -27.31 29.22
CA LEU A 88 8.48 -26.04 29.23
C LEU A 88 9.20 -24.98 28.36
N ASN A 89 10.54 -24.85 28.54
CA ASN A 89 11.34 -23.93 27.75
C ASN A 89 11.32 -24.31 26.26
N GLY A 90 11.28 -25.59 25.91
CA GLY A 90 11.15 -26.06 24.53
C GLY A 90 9.84 -25.62 23.89
N ILE A 91 8.72 -25.67 24.64
CA ILE A 91 7.41 -25.19 24.15
C ILE A 91 7.43 -23.66 24.03
N ALA A 92 7.91 -22.94 25.04
CA ALA A 92 8.02 -21.48 25.03
C ALA A 92 8.89 -20.97 23.88
N SER A 93 10.04 -21.61 23.63
CA SER A 93 10.94 -21.26 22.52
C SER A 93 10.27 -21.41 21.15
N ARG A 94 9.51 -22.49 20.95
CA ARG A 94 8.75 -22.70 19.72
C ARG A 94 7.64 -21.66 19.57
N LEU A 95 6.95 -21.33 20.66
CA LEU A 95 5.93 -20.27 20.65
C LEU A 95 6.54 -18.94 20.24
N VAL A 96 7.62 -18.51 20.89
CA VAL A 96 8.33 -17.26 20.59
C VAL A 96 8.79 -17.22 19.12
N ALA A 97 9.36 -18.32 18.60
CA ALA A 97 9.78 -18.40 17.21
C ALA A 97 8.60 -18.20 16.23
N MET A 98 7.45 -18.84 16.48
CA MET A 98 6.27 -18.68 15.63
C MET A 98 5.67 -17.27 15.73
N GLU A 99 5.65 -16.67 16.90
CA GLU A 99 5.20 -15.29 17.10
C GLU A 99 6.12 -14.27 16.39
N GLN A 100 7.43 -14.50 16.43
CA GLN A 100 8.39 -13.66 15.70
C GLN A 100 8.20 -13.77 14.18
N GLU A 101 7.96 -14.97 13.64
CA GLU A 101 7.62 -15.14 12.22
C GLU A 101 6.33 -14.42 11.85
N GLY A 102 5.28 -14.56 12.67
CA GLY A 102 4.03 -13.83 12.48
C GLY A 102 4.21 -12.31 12.53
N ASN A 103 5.02 -11.82 13.45
CA ASN A 103 5.29 -10.38 13.58
C ASN A 103 6.08 -9.82 12.39
N LYS A 104 7.04 -10.56 11.82
CA LYS A 104 7.74 -10.15 10.59
C LYS A 104 6.78 -9.82 9.45
N TYR A 105 5.74 -10.64 9.27
CA TYR A 105 4.73 -10.37 8.26
C TYR A 105 3.85 -9.16 8.62
N ARG A 106 3.43 -9.01 9.89
CA ARG A 106 2.60 -7.89 10.36
C ARG A 106 3.29 -6.53 10.22
N GLU A 107 4.59 -6.47 10.48
CA GLU A 107 5.39 -5.24 10.45
C GLU A 107 5.85 -4.83 9.05
N LYS A 108 5.65 -5.69 8.06
CA LYS A 108 6.06 -5.44 6.68
C LYS A 108 5.31 -4.26 6.07
N LYS A 109 6.04 -3.20 5.69
CA LYS A 109 5.48 -1.94 5.15
C LYS A 109 4.97 -2.05 3.71
N ASN A 110 5.51 -2.97 2.89
CA ASN A 110 5.22 -3.08 1.46
C ASN A 110 4.28 -4.26 1.11
N ARG A 111 3.27 -4.47 1.93
CA ARG A 111 2.26 -5.50 1.67
C ARG A 111 1.39 -5.10 0.48
N MET A 112 0.84 -6.11 -0.20
CA MET A 112 -0.20 -5.89 -1.18
C MET A 112 -1.50 -5.49 -0.48
N THR A 113 -2.28 -4.58 -1.08
CA THR A 113 -3.61 -4.26 -0.58
C THR A 113 -4.52 -5.48 -0.69
N ASP A 114 -5.46 -5.64 0.24
CA ASP A 114 -6.39 -6.77 0.19
C ASP A 114 -7.25 -6.74 -1.08
N VAL A 115 -7.62 -5.54 -1.55
CA VAL A 115 -8.39 -5.36 -2.79
C VAL A 115 -7.62 -5.92 -4.00
N ASP A 116 -6.33 -5.56 -4.15
CA ASP A 116 -5.51 -6.06 -5.24
C ASP A 116 -5.24 -7.56 -5.12
N TYR A 117 -5.04 -8.05 -3.90
CA TYR A 117 -4.81 -9.46 -3.64
C TYR A 117 -6.01 -10.31 -4.06
N TYR A 118 -7.23 -9.96 -3.63
CA TYR A 118 -8.43 -10.74 -3.96
C TYR A 118 -8.77 -10.64 -5.44
N ARG A 119 -8.60 -9.48 -6.08
CA ARG A 119 -8.78 -9.32 -7.54
C ARG A 119 -7.86 -10.25 -8.32
N LEU A 120 -6.57 -10.32 -7.98
CA LEU A 120 -5.62 -11.20 -8.66
C LEU A 120 -5.88 -12.67 -8.35
N ARG A 121 -6.37 -12.99 -7.16
CA ARG A 121 -6.77 -14.34 -6.79
C ARG A 121 -7.92 -14.86 -7.65
N GLU A 122 -8.91 -14.03 -7.94
CA GLU A 122 -10.03 -14.41 -8.83
C GLU A 122 -9.57 -14.69 -10.25
N GLN A 123 -8.51 -14.00 -10.70
CA GLN A 123 -7.96 -14.15 -12.05
C GLN A 123 -6.75 -15.09 -12.11
N GLU A 124 -6.40 -15.77 -11.04
CA GLU A 124 -5.17 -16.56 -10.91
C GLU A 124 -4.96 -17.55 -12.07
N GLY A 125 -6.03 -18.22 -12.52
CA GLY A 125 -5.95 -19.20 -13.59
C GLY A 125 -5.70 -18.62 -14.98
N GLU A 126 -6.02 -17.35 -15.22
CA GLU A 126 -5.98 -16.72 -16.54
C GLU A 126 -4.86 -15.68 -16.70
N ILE A 127 -4.32 -15.18 -15.60
CA ILE A 127 -3.45 -14.00 -15.61
C ILE A 127 -2.13 -14.26 -16.35
N GLN A 128 -1.57 -15.45 -16.25
CA GLN A 128 -0.34 -15.80 -16.95
C GLN A 128 -0.54 -15.82 -18.47
N GLU A 129 -1.67 -16.34 -18.94
CA GLU A 129 -2.05 -16.27 -20.34
C GLU A 129 -2.32 -14.82 -20.78
N GLY A 130 -2.98 -14.05 -19.90
CA GLY A 130 -3.20 -12.61 -20.11
C GLY A 130 -1.93 -11.81 -20.29
N ILE A 131 -0.89 -12.06 -19.47
CA ILE A 131 0.43 -11.43 -19.58
C ILE A 131 1.06 -11.76 -20.94
N ASN A 132 1.03 -13.02 -21.33
CA ASN A 132 1.62 -13.47 -22.61
C ASN A 132 0.89 -12.83 -23.80
N LYS A 133 -0.45 -12.83 -23.80
CA LYS A 133 -1.26 -12.18 -24.85
C LYS A 133 -1.02 -10.67 -24.92
N LEU A 134 -0.94 -10.01 -23.78
CA LEU A 134 -0.63 -8.57 -23.72
C LEU A 134 0.73 -8.27 -24.33
N LYS A 135 1.75 -9.05 -23.97
CA LYS A 135 3.09 -8.91 -24.52
C LYS A 135 3.13 -9.09 -26.03
N GLU A 136 2.44 -10.14 -26.53
CA GLU A 136 2.30 -10.39 -27.97
C GLU A 136 1.61 -9.21 -28.68
N CYS A 137 0.53 -8.68 -28.09
CA CYS A 137 -0.20 -7.55 -28.65
C CYS A 137 0.64 -6.25 -28.67
N GLU A 138 1.40 -5.96 -27.61
CA GLU A 138 2.31 -4.83 -27.55
C GLU A 138 3.42 -4.94 -28.60
N GLU A 139 4.10 -6.09 -28.68
CA GLU A 139 5.15 -6.36 -29.66
C GLU A 139 4.63 -6.29 -31.09
N TYR A 140 3.47 -6.87 -31.35
CA TYR A 140 2.82 -6.83 -32.66
C TYR A 140 2.41 -5.41 -33.03
N GLY A 141 1.89 -4.65 -32.09
CA GLY A 141 1.55 -3.23 -32.25
C GLY A 141 2.75 -2.39 -32.69
N GLU A 142 3.93 -2.59 -32.10
CA GLU A 142 5.15 -1.88 -32.50
C GLU A 142 5.63 -2.30 -33.90
N LYS A 143 5.55 -3.57 -34.26
CA LYS A 143 5.85 -4.04 -35.61
C LYS A 143 4.94 -3.39 -36.66
N ILE A 144 3.62 -3.34 -36.38
CA ILE A 144 2.66 -2.71 -37.28
C ILE A 144 2.95 -1.21 -37.44
N LYS A 145 3.30 -0.51 -36.37
CA LYS A 145 3.68 0.92 -36.44
C LYS A 145 4.90 1.13 -37.30
N HIS A 146 5.90 0.26 -37.17
CA HIS A 146 7.09 0.31 -38.00
C HIS A 146 6.76 0.09 -39.47
N ASP A 147 5.91 -0.92 -39.78
CA ASP A 147 5.49 -1.21 -41.16
C ASP A 147 4.67 -0.05 -41.75
N LEU A 148 3.77 0.56 -40.97
CA LEU A 148 3.01 1.73 -41.41
C LEU A 148 3.92 2.91 -41.76
N ARG A 149 4.93 3.19 -40.93
CA ARG A 149 5.92 4.26 -41.23
C ARG A 149 6.68 3.97 -42.50
N ARG A 150 7.11 2.71 -42.72
CA ARG A 150 7.81 2.32 -43.93
C ARG A 150 6.94 2.48 -45.17
N LEU A 151 5.68 1.99 -45.12
CA LEU A 151 4.72 2.16 -46.21
C LEU A 151 4.39 3.62 -46.50
N ASP A 152 4.38 4.45 -45.50
CA ASP A 152 4.16 5.90 -45.63
C ASP A 152 5.35 6.57 -46.36
N MET A 153 6.57 6.21 -45.97
CA MET A 153 7.79 6.69 -46.66
C MET A 153 7.82 6.22 -48.12
N GLU A 154 7.51 4.94 -48.40
CA GLU A 154 7.43 4.42 -49.74
C GLU A 154 6.35 5.15 -50.57
N ARG A 155 5.18 5.43 -50.01
CA ARG A 155 4.13 6.20 -50.68
C ARG A 155 4.58 7.61 -51.02
N HIS A 156 5.23 8.31 -50.12
CA HIS A 156 5.79 9.65 -50.41
C HIS A 156 6.85 9.63 -51.49
N ALA A 157 7.69 8.59 -51.53
CA ALA A 157 8.71 8.46 -52.61
C ALA A 157 8.03 8.27 -53.97
N TYR A 158 6.97 7.46 -54.08
CA TYR A 158 6.22 7.29 -55.33
C TYR A 158 5.40 8.53 -55.71
N GLU A 159 4.82 9.25 -54.72
CA GLU A 159 4.14 10.53 -54.98
C GLU A 159 5.13 11.59 -55.52
N PHE A 160 6.35 11.65 -54.96
CA PHE A 160 7.42 12.52 -55.49
C PHE A 160 7.82 12.12 -56.92
N ARG A 161 8.01 10.82 -57.20
CA ARG A 161 8.34 10.33 -58.52
C ARG A 161 7.22 10.64 -59.55
N ARG A 162 5.94 10.54 -59.15
CA ARG A 162 4.82 10.95 -59.98
C ARG A 162 4.92 12.42 -60.36
N GLN A 163 5.13 13.31 -59.37
CA GLN A 163 5.27 14.76 -59.64
C GLN A 163 6.43 15.08 -60.54
N GLU A 164 7.57 14.39 -60.38
CA GLU A 164 8.73 14.52 -61.24
C GLU A 164 8.39 14.13 -62.69
N LEU A 165 7.73 12.97 -62.88
CA LEU A 165 7.29 12.49 -64.20
C LEU A 165 6.28 13.44 -64.85
N GLU A 166 5.29 13.91 -64.11
CA GLU A 166 4.33 14.92 -64.61
C GLU A 166 5.04 16.20 -65.06
N THR A 167 6.04 16.66 -64.32
CA THR A 167 6.84 17.83 -64.68
C THR A 167 7.66 17.58 -65.95
N ILE A 168 8.30 16.40 -66.08
CA ILE A 168 9.03 16.01 -67.27
C ILE A 168 8.12 15.95 -68.50
N LEU A 169 6.94 15.33 -68.37
CA LEU A 169 5.97 15.23 -69.47
C LEU A 169 5.45 16.61 -69.90
N ASN A 170 5.17 17.50 -68.95
CA ASN A 170 4.77 18.86 -69.25
C ASN A 170 5.89 19.66 -69.97
N ASN A 171 7.13 19.50 -69.53
CA ASN A 171 8.29 20.11 -70.17
C ASN A 171 8.47 19.56 -71.58
N LEU A 172 8.36 18.25 -71.81
CA LEU A 172 8.44 17.66 -73.14
C LEU A 172 7.34 18.16 -74.09
N ARG A 173 6.09 18.32 -73.56
CA ARG A 173 4.99 18.91 -74.29
C ARG A 173 5.25 20.36 -74.65
N GLY A 174 5.81 21.16 -73.73
CA GLY A 174 6.24 22.53 -73.98
C GLY A 174 7.34 22.60 -75.02
N MET A 175 8.38 21.75 -74.94
CA MET A 175 9.44 21.65 -75.91
C MET A 175 8.91 21.27 -77.29
N SER A 176 7.96 20.35 -77.39
CA SER A 176 7.34 19.97 -78.68
C SER A 176 6.66 21.15 -79.34
N VAL A 177 5.99 22.00 -78.60
CA VAL A 177 5.37 23.24 -79.12
C VAL A 177 6.44 24.21 -79.63
N ILE A 178 7.56 24.39 -78.88
CA ILE A 178 8.65 25.23 -79.28
C ILE A 178 9.32 24.68 -80.58
N PHE A 179 9.52 23.39 -80.72
CA PHE A 179 10.05 22.78 -81.90
C PHE A 179 9.16 22.98 -83.14
N VAL A 180 7.84 22.78 -82.97
CA VAL A 180 6.86 23.01 -84.03
C VAL A 180 6.86 24.49 -84.48
N THR A 181 6.85 25.41 -83.51
CA THR A 181 6.84 26.86 -83.82
C THR A 181 8.17 27.29 -84.54
N ALA A 182 9.33 26.80 -84.04
CA ALA A 182 10.59 27.05 -84.64
C ALA A 182 10.68 26.47 -86.06
N PHE A 183 10.14 25.28 -86.30
CA PHE A 183 10.07 24.65 -87.61
C PHE A 183 9.20 25.46 -88.57
N VAL A 184 8.03 25.91 -88.18
CA VAL A 184 7.16 26.76 -88.97
C VAL A 184 7.87 28.06 -89.37
N LEU A 185 8.56 28.72 -88.42
CA LEU A 185 9.36 29.92 -88.71
C LEU A 185 10.50 29.65 -89.71
N CYS A 186 11.18 28.50 -89.52
CA CYS A 186 12.26 28.08 -90.45
C CYS A 186 11.70 27.82 -91.88
N LEU A 187 10.59 27.17 -92.01
CA LEU A 187 9.90 26.97 -93.27
C LEU A 187 9.49 28.27 -93.92
N VAL A 188 8.92 29.23 -93.20
CA VAL A 188 8.55 30.55 -93.66
C VAL A 188 9.80 31.28 -94.16
N MET A 189 10.90 31.24 -93.43
CA MET A 189 12.19 31.81 -93.79
C MET A 189 12.76 31.22 -95.10
N LEU A 190 12.73 29.88 -95.20
CA LEU A 190 13.14 29.18 -96.41
C LEU A 190 12.29 29.55 -97.64
N LEU A 191 10.97 29.72 -97.47
CA LEU A 191 10.06 30.17 -98.47
C LEU A 191 10.40 31.60 -98.93
N VAL A 192 10.67 32.52 -98.01
CA VAL A 192 11.10 33.91 -98.33
C VAL A 192 12.41 33.90 -99.10
N LEU A 193 13.39 33.12 -98.69
CA LEU A 193 14.66 32.98 -99.44
C LEU A 193 14.47 32.45 -100.87
N GLN A 194 13.58 31.48 -101.05
CA GLN A 194 13.29 30.89 -102.34
C GLN A 194 12.55 31.89 -103.29
N PHE A 195 11.47 32.54 -102.76
CA PHE A 195 10.60 33.38 -103.63
C PHE A 195 11.12 34.81 -103.79
N VAL A 196 11.70 35.44 -102.76
CA VAL A 196 12.20 36.81 -102.79
C VAL A 196 13.62 36.86 -103.28
N PHE A 197 14.52 35.99 -102.80
CA PHE A 197 15.95 36.02 -103.13
C PHE A 197 16.31 35.05 -104.26
N ARG A 198 15.38 34.24 -104.80
CA ARG A 198 15.55 33.22 -105.84
C ARG A 198 16.78 32.30 -105.65
N MET A 199 17.10 31.98 -104.38
CA MET A 199 18.16 31.05 -103.98
C MET A 199 17.65 29.61 -104.06
N ASP A 200 18.51 28.63 -104.40
CA ASP A 200 18.16 27.19 -104.37
C ASP A 200 18.20 26.66 -102.91
N THR A 201 17.02 26.52 -102.29
CA THR A 201 16.80 26.14 -100.88
C THR A 201 16.47 24.67 -100.68
N LYS A 202 16.54 23.81 -101.73
CA LYS A 202 16.20 22.38 -101.70
C LYS A 202 16.88 21.61 -100.60
N LEU A 203 18.20 21.85 -100.42
CA LEU A 203 19.03 21.20 -99.41
C LEU A 203 18.59 21.67 -97.97
N GLY A 204 18.18 22.93 -97.83
CA GLY A 204 17.67 23.48 -96.58
C GLY A 204 16.35 22.79 -96.13
N TYR A 205 15.42 22.57 -97.08
CA TYR A 205 14.21 21.80 -96.75
C TYR A 205 14.50 20.37 -96.31
N LEU A 206 15.44 19.69 -96.96
CA LEU A 206 15.82 18.34 -96.67
C LEU A 206 16.44 18.24 -95.25
N LEU A 207 17.37 19.14 -94.93
CA LEU A 207 18.06 19.21 -93.64
C LEU A 207 17.03 19.59 -92.52
N ALA A 208 16.19 20.56 -92.74
CA ALA A 208 15.14 20.96 -91.78
C ALA A 208 14.16 19.84 -91.52
N GLY A 209 13.71 19.10 -92.57
CA GLY A 209 12.82 17.94 -92.41
C GLY A 209 13.48 16.78 -91.67
N ALA A 210 14.77 16.49 -91.97
CA ALA A 210 15.53 15.45 -91.28
C ALA A 210 15.69 15.77 -89.78
N PHE A 211 16.05 17.03 -89.47
CA PHE A 211 16.19 17.44 -88.04
C PHE A 211 14.87 17.33 -87.26
N VAL A 212 13.79 17.81 -87.86
CA VAL A 212 12.45 17.71 -87.19
C VAL A 212 12.03 16.26 -87.04
N ALA A 213 12.24 15.42 -88.05
CA ALA A 213 11.89 13.98 -87.93
C ALA A 213 12.61 13.33 -86.76
N VAL A 214 13.93 13.61 -86.56
CA VAL A 214 14.72 13.10 -85.45
C VAL A 214 14.20 13.68 -84.10
N ALA A 215 13.98 15.01 -84.05
CA ALA A 215 13.50 15.67 -82.81
C ALA A 215 12.13 15.19 -82.38
N VAL A 216 11.20 15.03 -83.32
CA VAL A 216 9.83 14.53 -83.06
C VAL A 216 9.91 13.07 -82.64
N THR A 217 10.66 12.21 -83.26
CA THR A 217 10.81 10.81 -82.93
C THR A 217 11.42 10.65 -81.53
N ALA A 218 12.48 11.37 -81.19
CA ALA A 218 13.11 11.36 -79.88
C ALA A 218 12.13 11.86 -78.76
N SER A 219 11.43 12.95 -79.08
CA SER A 219 10.41 13.48 -78.14
C SER A 219 9.23 12.52 -77.94
N TRP A 220 8.75 11.85 -78.99
CA TRP A 220 7.71 10.86 -78.95
C TRP A 220 8.10 9.64 -78.10
N VAL A 221 9.30 9.09 -78.35
CA VAL A 221 9.77 7.96 -77.56
C VAL A 221 9.83 8.31 -76.05
N LYS A 222 10.50 9.44 -75.73
CA LYS A 222 10.59 9.89 -74.32
C LYS A 222 9.21 10.16 -73.67
N TYR A 223 8.31 10.73 -74.44
CA TYR A 223 6.94 11.00 -73.95
C TYR A 223 6.21 9.69 -73.66
N THR A 224 6.26 8.72 -74.59
CA THR A 224 5.60 7.41 -74.42
C THR A 224 6.18 6.61 -73.24
N ASP A 225 7.52 6.63 -73.09
CA ASP A 225 8.21 5.99 -71.97
C ASP A 225 7.80 6.62 -70.62
N GLY A 226 7.79 7.96 -70.57
CA GLY A 226 7.36 8.71 -69.37
C GLY A 226 5.88 8.46 -69.01
N GLU A 227 4.98 8.40 -70.00
CA GLU A 227 3.56 8.08 -69.77
C GLU A 227 3.38 6.63 -69.23
N ASN A 228 4.10 5.67 -69.79
CA ASN A 228 4.08 4.29 -69.33
C ASN A 228 4.63 4.14 -67.90
N GLU A 229 5.71 4.88 -67.57
CA GLU A 229 6.27 4.90 -66.23
C GLU A 229 5.28 5.57 -65.25
N LEU A 230 4.67 6.70 -65.64
CA LEU A 230 3.65 7.37 -64.80
C LEU A 230 2.48 6.43 -64.46
N ARG A 231 1.95 5.71 -65.45
CA ARG A 231 0.89 4.69 -65.19
C ARG A 231 1.34 3.59 -64.24
N ARG A 232 2.59 3.12 -64.34
CA ARG A 232 3.14 2.12 -63.40
C ARG A 232 3.17 2.68 -61.98
N VAL A 233 3.70 3.90 -61.81
CA VAL A 233 3.80 4.61 -60.54
C VAL A 233 2.41 4.79 -59.93
N GLU A 234 1.40 5.19 -60.70
CA GLU A 234 0.01 5.33 -60.23
C GLU A 234 -0.59 3.98 -59.77
N ILE A 235 -0.34 2.91 -60.48
CA ILE A 235 -0.78 1.56 -60.06
C ILE A 235 -0.10 1.15 -58.77
N ASP A 236 1.18 1.43 -58.61
CA ASP A 236 1.95 1.07 -57.41
C ASP A 236 1.52 1.93 -56.20
N ILE A 237 1.24 3.23 -56.41
CA ILE A 237 0.59 4.06 -55.34
C ILE A 237 -0.74 3.46 -54.90
N ASN A 238 -1.59 3.06 -55.83
CA ASN A 238 -2.88 2.45 -55.49
C ASN A 238 -2.71 1.12 -54.73
N LYS A 239 -1.77 0.28 -55.12
CA LYS A 239 -1.44 -0.94 -54.36
C LYS A 239 -0.95 -0.64 -52.95
N LEU A 240 -0.05 0.37 -52.81
CA LEU A 240 0.44 0.82 -51.51
C LEU A 240 -0.69 1.34 -50.60
N ILE A 241 -1.63 2.13 -51.15
CA ILE A 241 -2.79 2.61 -50.41
C ILE A 241 -3.65 1.44 -49.89
N GLN A 242 -3.89 0.45 -50.78
CA GLN A 242 -4.64 -0.76 -50.38
C GLN A 242 -3.90 -1.54 -49.28
N LEU A 243 -2.60 -1.71 -49.41
CA LEU A 243 -1.76 -2.38 -48.40
C LEU A 243 -1.75 -1.61 -47.08
N GLN A 244 -1.58 -0.30 -47.15
CA GLN A 244 -1.60 0.60 -46.00
C GLN A 244 -2.94 0.52 -45.27
N ASN A 245 -4.07 0.51 -45.99
CA ASN A 245 -5.39 0.36 -45.41
C ASN A 245 -5.56 -0.99 -44.72
N LYS A 246 -5.07 -2.08 -45.32
CA LYS A 246 -5.11 -3.41 -44.74
C LYS A 246 -4.30 -3.50 -43.44
N VAL A 247 -3.12 -2.86 -43.40
CA VAL A 247 -2.26 -2.79 -42.21
C VAL A 247 -2.89 -1.89 -41.15
N LYS A 248 -3.53 -0.77 -41.53
CA LYS A 248 -4.30 0.10 -40.60
C LYS A 248 -5.43 -0.66 -39.90
N ILE A 249 -6.19 -1.47 -40.64
CA ILE A 249 -7.26 -2.31 -40.05
C ILE A 249 -6.67 -3.25 -39.02
N ARG A 250 -5.56 -3.92 -39.33
CA ARG A 250 -4.87 -4.80 -38.37
C ARG A 250 -4.39 -4.05 -37.14
N TYR A 251 -3.87 -2.84 -37.32
CA TYR A 251 -3.48 -1.96 -36.21
C TYR A 251 -4.65 -1.65 -35.27
N VAL A 252 -5.79 -1.22 -35.84
CA VAL A 252 -6.98 -0.90 -35.04
C VAL A 252 -7.50 -2.14 -34.28
N ASN A 253 -7.55 -3.30 -34.95
CA ASN A 253 -7.99 -4.52 -34.30
C ASN A 253 -7.05 -4.93 -33.15
N ASN A 254 -5.73 -4.86 -33.37
CA ASN A 254 -4.75 -5.15 -32.32
C ASN A 254 -4.85 -4.14 -31.17
N ARG A 255 -5.04 -2.87 -31.47
CA ARG A 255 -5.20 -1.82 -30.46
C ARG A 255 -6.46 -2.06 -29.61
N ASN A 256 -7.58 -2.36 -30.25
CA ASN A 256 -8.84 -2.65 -29.53
C ASN A 256 -8.67 -3.87 -28.60
N LEU A 257 -7.96 -4.91 -29.05
CA LEU A 257 -7.67 -6.08 -28.21
C LEU A 257 -6.74 -5.71 -27.05
N THR A 258 -5.72 -4.91 -27.29
CA THR A 258 -4.78 -4.44 -26.25
C THR A 258 -5.51 -3.59 -25.21
N ASP A 259 -6.32 -2.64 -25.65
CA ASP A 259 -7.11 -1.75 -24.79
C ASP A 259 -8.12 -2.57 -23.95
N TYR A 260 -8.77 -3.58 -24.54
CA TYR A 260 -9.62 -4.51 -23.82
C TYR A 260 -8.85 -5.27 -22.72
N LEU A 261 -7.66 -5.78 -23.03
CA LEU A 261 -6.84 -6.50 -22.07
C LEU A 261 -6.33 -5.58 -20.94
N TYR A 262 -5.98 -4.34 -21.26
CA TYR A 262 -5.63 -3.33 -20.24
C TYR A 262 -6.77 -3.07 -19.29
N MET A 263 -8.00 -2.93 -19.80
CA MET A 263 -9.19 -2.77 -18.97
C MET A 263 -9.49 -4.02 -18.15
N LYS A 264 -9.44 -5.21 -18.77
CA LYS A 264 -9.72 -6.49 -18.10
C LYS A 264 -8.79 -6.69 -16.89
N TYR A 265 -7.51 -6.42 -17.05
CA TYR A 265 -6.51 -6.63 -15.99
C TYR A 265 -6.18 -5.37 -15.19
N SER A 266 -6.83 -4.24 -15.48
CA SER A 266 -6.59 -2.94 -14.84
C SER A 266 -5.10 -2.59 -14.80
N THR A 267 -4.44 -2.65 -15.96
CA THR A 267 -3.00 -2.44 -16.11
C THR A 267 -2.69 -1.50 -17.27
N GLU A 268 -1.51 -0.91 -17.27
CA GLU A 268 -1.04 -0.01 -18.33
C GLU A 268 -0.05 -0.69 -19.29
N SER A 269 0.46 -1.88 -18.94
CA SER A 269 1.40 -2.65 -19.77
C SER A 269 1.53 -4.10 -19.31
N ALA A 270 1.98 -4.96 -20.22
CA ALA A 270 2.31 -6.35 -19.91
C ALA A 270 3.39 -6.45 -18.82
N ALA A 271 4.39 -5.58 -18.85
CA ALA A 271 5.46 -5.54 -17.84
C ALA A 271 4.95 -5.09 -16.46
N ALA A 272 3.96 -4.19 -16.39
CA ALA A 272 3.34 -3.79 -15.14
C ALA A 272 2.52 -4.95 -14.53
N LEU A 273 1.76 -5.66 -15.36
CA LEU A 273 0.98 -6.83 -14.95
C LEU A 273 1.89 -7.97 -14.46
N ASP A 274 3.01 -8.25 -15.15
CA ASP A 274 3.98 -9.27 -14.73
C ASP A 274 4.60 -8.94 -13.35
N ARG A 275 4.96 -7.66 -13.13
CA ARG A 275 5.47 -7.21 -11.82
C ARG A 275 4.42 -7.38 -10.72
N LEU A 276 3.18 -7.02 -11.02
CA LEU A 276 2.07 -7.16 -10.07
C LEU A 276 1.78 -8.63 -9.77
N TRP A 277 1.83 -9.49 -10.78
CA TRP A 277 1.68 -10.94 -10.64
C TRP A 277 2.77 -11.56 -9.77
N LYS A 278 4.04 -11.21 -10.00
CA LYS A 278 5.16 -11.67 -9.17
C LYS A 278 5.01 -11.21 -7.71
N LYS A 279 4.54 -9.96 -7.51
CA LYS A 279 4.25 -9.46 -6.18
C LYS A 279 3.13 -10.25 -5.50
N TYR A 280 2.07 -10.60 -6.25
CA TYR A 280 0.99 -11.42 -5.76
C TYR A 280 1.45 -12.83 -5.36
N GLN A 281 2.24 -13.49 -6.19
CA GLN A 281 2.77 -14.83 -5.87
C GLN A 281 3.59 -14.82 -4.57
N LYS A 282 4.43 -13.81 -4.41
CA LYS A 282 5.21 -13.62 -3.18
C LYS A 282 4.31 -13.35 -1.97
N GLU A 283 3.34 -12.46 -2.10
CA GLU A 283 2.38 -12.15 -1.04
C GLU A 283 1.53 -13.37 -0.66
N LYS A 284 1.14 -14.18 -1.63
CA LYS A 284 0.37 -15.44 -1.41
C LYS A 284 1.16 -16.42 -0.56
N GLU A 285 2.45 -16.58 -0.85
CA GLU A 285 3.34 -17.46 -0.08
C GLU A 285 3.54 -16.93 1.34
N GLU A 286 3.83 -15.64 1.49
CA GLU A 286 4.00 -15.00 2.79
C GLU A 286 2.71 -15.06 3.65
N ARG A 287 1.53 -14.93 3.03
CA ARG A 287 0.25 -15.12 3.73
C ARG A 287 0.04 -16.55 4.18
N ARG A 288 0.48 -17.52 3.39
CA ARG A 288 0.43 -18.92 3.75
C ARG A 288 1.35 -19.21 4.94
N GLU A 289 2.60 -18.77 4.88
CA GLU A 289 3.57 -18.90 5.97
C GLU A 289 3.06 -18.26 7.27
N TYR A 290 2.49 -17.05 7.16
CA TYR A 290 1.87 -16.37 8.28
C TYR A 290 0.72 -17.17 8.90
N ALA A 291 -0.18 -17.70 8.08
CA ALA A 291 -1.29 -18.51 8.57
C ALA A 291 -0.83 -19.82 9.24
N GLU A 292 0.22 -20.44 8.70
CA GLU A 292 0.85 -21.62 9.31
C GLU A 292 1.54 -21.27 10.65
N ALA A 293 2.27 -20.16 10.69
CA ALA A 293 2.91 -19.68 11.92
C ALA A 293 1.88 -19.35 13.01
N GLU A 294 0.80 -18.66 12.67
CA GLU A 294 -0.30 -18.35 13.60
C GLU A 294 -0.99 -19.62 14.13
N SER A 295 -1.26 -20.59 13.26
CA SER A 295 -1.84 -21.90 13.66
C SER A 295 -0.92 -22.66 14.59
N LYS A 296 0.40 -22.70 14.31
CA LYS A 296 1.39 -23.34 15.18
C LYS A 296 1.56 -22.58 16.51
N ALA A 297 1.55 -21.24 16.47
CA ALA A 297 1.60 -20.43 17.69
C ALA A 297 0.40 -20.72 18.60
N GLU A 298 -0.81 -20.81 18.04
CA GLU A 298 -2.01 -21.16 18.80
C GLU A 298 -1.94 -22.57 19.41
N TYR A 299 -1.39 -23.53 18.67
CA TYR A 299 -1.13 -24.87 19.21
C TYR A 299 -0.17 -24.83 20.39
N TYR A 300 0.96 -24.11 20.28
CA TYR A 300 1.95 -24.02 21.36
C TYR A 300 1.44 -23.18 22.54
N ARG A 301 0.58 -22.17 22.32
CA ARG A 301 -0.13 -21.46 23.42
C ARG A 301 -0.97 -22.42 24.25
N LYS A 302 -1.78 -23.23 23.62
CA LYS A 302 -2.60 -24.24 24.29
C LYS A 302 -1.75 -25.28 25.02
N GLN A 303 -0.67 -25.73 24.38
CA GLN A 303 0.26 -26.69 24.98
C GLN A 303 0.97 -26.08 26.20
N LEU A 304 1.42 -24.83 26.12
CA LEU A 304 2.06 -24.11 27.23
C LEU A 304 1.11 -23.96 28.41
N VAL A 305 -0.12 -23.52 28.20
CA VAL A 305 -1.14 -23.42 29.25
C VAL A 305 -1.43 -24.78 29.86
N HIS A 306 -1.57 -25.82 29.05
CA HIS A 306 -1.83 -27.18 29.54
C HIS A 306 -0.68 -27.69 30.43
N GLU A 307 0.57 -27.52 30.02
CA GLU A 307 1.72 -27.95 30.84
C GLU A 307 1.87 -27.13 32.11
N LEU A 308 1.69 -25.79 32.07
CA LEU A 308 1.69 -24.93 33.24
C LEU A 308 0.55 -25.29 34.22
N SER A 309 -0.63 -25.64 33.72
CA SER A 309 -1.77 -26.05 34.56
C SER A 309 -1.55 -27.37 35.31
N ARG A 310 -0.61 -28.21 34.88
CA ARG A 310 -0.22 -29.45 35.60
C ARG A 310 0.62 -29.16 36.83
N TYR A 311 1.17 -27.97 36.93
CA TYR A 311 1.89 -27.49 38.08
C TYR A 311 0.97 -26.53 38.87
N ARG A 312 1.29 -26.25 40.13
CA ARG A 312 0.46 -25.42 41.01
C ARG A 312 0.44 -23.93 40.64
N ILE A 313 0.43 -23.63 39.36
CA ILE A 313 0.47 -22.26 38.82
C ILE A 313 -0.94 -21.71 38.77
N SER A 314 -1.17 -20.59 39.48
CA SER A 314 -2.51 -20.01 39.67
C SER A 314 -3.08 -19.40 38.39
N SER A 315 -2.25 -18.87 37.51
CA SER A 315 -2.67 -18.18 36.29
C SER A 315 -1.77 -18.50 35.10
N PRO A 316 -1.90 -19.69 34.51
CA PRO A 316 -1.06 -20.10 33.35
C PRO A 316 -1.13 -19.18 32.15
N GLU A 317 -2.30 -18.56 31.90
CA GLU A 317 -2.53 -17.69 30.74
C GLU A 317 -1.70 -16.41 30.76
N ARG A 318 -1.22 -15.95 31.92
CA ARG A 318 -0.36 -14.78 32.03
C ARG A 318 0.97 -14.97 31.30
N TRP A 319 1.48 -16.19 31.34
CA TRP A 319 2.75 -16.55 30.71
C TRP A 319 2.71 -16.52 29.19
N LEU A 320 1.50 -16.56 28.60
CA LEU A 320 1.31 -16.36 27.16
C LEU A 320 1.68 -14.95 26.70
N GLY A 321 1.59 -13.98 27.59
CA GLY A 321 1.96 -12.58 27.28
C GLY A 321 3.46 -12.29 27.39
N GLN A 322 4.22 -13.21 27.97
CA GLN A 322 5.65 -13.05 28.27
C GLN A 322 6.38 -14.41 28.21
N PRO A 323 6.30 -15.16 27.11
CA PRO A 323 6.92 -16.46 27.01
C PRO A 323 8.46 -16.39 27.04
N GLU A 324 9.03 -15.23 26.66
CA GLU A 324 10.48 -14.98 26.73
C GLU A 324 11.02 -15.07 28.16
N ALA A 325 10.23 -14.67 29.15
CA ALA A 325 10.63 -14.74 30.57
C ALA A 325 10.90 -16.18 31.04
N LEU A 326 10.30 -17.18 30.41
CA LEU A 326 10.59 -18.59 30.69
C LEU A 326 11.93 -19.02 30.12
N LEU A 327 12.44 -18.33 29.08
CA LEU A 327 13.66 -18.67 28.36
C LEU A 327 14.89 -17.95 28.92
N ASP A 328 14.73 -16.68 29.30
CA ASP A 328 15.82 -15.83 29.78
C ASP A 328 15.71 -15.57 31.29
N LYS A 329 16.69 -16.08 32.03
CA LYS A 329 16.79 -15.86 33.48
C LYS A 329 16.91 -14.37 33.83
N ARG A 330 17.51 -13.54 32.98
CA ARG A 330 17.69 -12.10 33.25
C ARG A 330 16.33 -11.42 33.17
N GLU A 331 15.56 -11.73 32.18
CA GLU A 331 14.20 -11.18 32.02
C GLU A 331 13.30 -11.62 33.18
N MET A 332 13.39 -12.90 33.60
CA MET A 332 12.66 -13.40 34.76
C MET A 332 13.06 -12.63 36.04
N VAL A 333 14.32 -12.35 36.26
CA VAL A 333 14.82 -11.57 37.41
C VAL A 333 14.33 -10.11 37.36
N GLU A 334 14.34 -9.50 36.18
CA GLU A 334 13.85 -8.12 35.98
C GLU A 334 12.36 -8.00 36.27
N ILE A 335 11.55 -8.92 35.75
CA ILE A 335 10.11 -8.99 36.01
C ILE A 335 9.86 -9.17 37.52
N ARG A 336 10.56 -10.10 38.17
CA ARG A 336 10.47 -10.31 39.62
C ARG A 336 10.79 -9.05 40.41
N HIS A 337 11.89 -8.39 40.08
CA HIS A 337 12.26 -7.15 40.74
C HIS A 337 11.18 -6.07 40.63
N ASN A 338 10.63 -5.88 39.44
CA ASN A 338 9.58 -4.92 39.19
C ASN A 338 8.28 -5.27 39.96
N LEU A 339 7.93 -6.55 40.04
CA LEU A 339 6.77 -7.02 40.81
C LEU A 339 6.97 -6.83 42.32
N ILE A 340 8.17 -7.06 42.84
CA ILE A 340 8.48 -6.82 44.26
C ILE A 340 8.39 -5.32 44.59
N LEU A 341 8.93 -4.45 43.76
CA LEU A 341 8.84 -3.00 43.94
C LEU A 341 7.37 -2.55 43.92
N ARG A 342 6.59 -3.07 42.97
CA ARG A 342 5.15 -2.74 42.88
C ARG A 342 4.39 -3.25 44.11
N ARG A 343 4.65 -4.47 44.58
CA ARG A 343 4.05 -5.03 45.79
C ARG A 343 4.34 -4.18 47.03
N GLN A 344 5.57 -3.70 47.17
CA GLN A 344 5.98 -2.79 48.26
C GLN A 344 5.23 -1.44 48.19
N ALA A 345 5.12 -0.86 46.98
CA ALA A 345 4.39 0.38 46.76
C ALA A 345 2.90 0.22 47.10
N LEU A 346 2.26 -0.88 46.66
CA LEU A 346 0.87 -1.20 47.01
C LEU A 346 0.68 -1.35 48.49
N ARG A 347 1.60 -2.01 49.19
CA ARG A 347 1.52 -2.16 50.67
C ARG A 347 1.55 -0.79 51.35
N LYS A 348 2.45 0.10 50.95
CA LYS A 348 2.50 1.47 51.49
C LYS A 348 1.20 2.23 51.25
N GLN A 349 0.60 2.11 50.05
CA GLN A 349 -0.66 2.73 49.73
C GLN A 349 -1.82 2.14 50.52
N MET A 350 -1.83 0.81 50.74
CA MET A 350 -2.81 0.16 51.57
C MET A 350 -2.70 0.61 53.04
N ASP A 351 -1.47 0.67 53.58
CA ASP A 351 -1.20 1.16 54.93
C ASP A 351 -1.68 2.61 55.10
N TYR A 352 -1.39 3.47 54.07
CA TYR A 352 -1.86 4.88 54.07
C TYR A 352 -3.42 4.96 54.09
N ASN A 353 -4.09 4.27 53.18
CA ASN A 353 -5.56 4.30 53.12
C ASN A 353 -6.22 3.69 54.38
N HIS A 354 -5.58 2.68 54.96
CA HIS A 354 -6.01 2.12 56.23
C HIS A 354 -5.92 3.18 57.36
N ASN A 355 -4.82 3.89 57.46
CA ASN A 355 -4.62 4.95 58.42
C ASN A 355 -5.61 6.12 58.22
N VAL A 356 -5.89 6.48 56.96
CA VAL A 356 -6.90 7.53 56.61
C VAL A 356 -8.29 7.10 57.07
N ALA A 357 -8.69 5.85 56.78
CA ALA A 357 -9.99 5.32 57.19
C ALA A 357 -10.09 5.23 58.73
N GLU A 358 -9.01 4.79 59.39
CA GLU A 358 -8.98 4.69 60.86
C GLU A 358 -8.97 6.09 61.54
N SER A 359 -8.26 7.06 60.99
CA SER A 359 -8.27 8.44 61.45
C SER A 359 -9.64 9.07 61.31
N ALA A 360 -10.29 8.92 60.13
CA ALA A 360 -11.65 9.41 59.91
C ALA A 360 -12.68 8.77 60.88
N ARG A 361 -12.56 7.45 61.11
CA ARG A 361 -13.37 6.75 62.11
C ARG A 361 -13.14 7.30 63.50
N LYS A 362 -11.90 7.53 63.91
CA LYS A 362 -11.53 8.08 65.20
C LYS A 362 -12.10 9.49 65.41
N GLU A 363 -12.01 10.36 64.40
CA GLU A 363 -12.62 11.70 64.43
C GLU A 363 -14.13 11.64 64.67
N ILE A 364 -14.84 10.73 64.01
CA ILE A 364 -16.29 10.55 64.24
C ILE A 364 -16.59 10.08 65.67
N MET A 365 -15.80 9.13 66.20
CA MET A 365 -15.95 8.61 67.56
C MET A 365 -15.62 9.71 68.59
N ASP A 366 -14.57 10.49 68.39
CA ASP A 366 -14.19 11.60 69.26
C ASP A 366 -15.27 12.68 69.32
N VAL A 367 -15.95 12.95 68.18
CA VAL A 367 -17.10 13.90 68.17
C VAL A 367 -18.27 13.33 68.99
N ALA A 368 -18.59 12.03 68.83
CA ALA A 368 -19.67 11.40 69.61
C ALA A 368 -19.38 11.30 71.10
N GLU A 369 -18.11 11.11 71.52
CA GLU A 369 -17.67 11.08 72.91
C GLU A 369 -17.69 12.46 73.56
N LYS A 370 -17.19 13.50 72.84
CA LYS A 370 -17.07 14.87 73.35
C LYS A 370 -18.42 15.59 73.42
N TYR A 371 -19.38 15.20 72.58
CA TYR A 371 -20.74 15.77 72.55
C TYR A 371 -21.80 14.65 72.69
N PRO A 372 -21.99 14.10 73.87
CA PRO A 372 -22.90 12.97 74.12
C PRO A 372 -24.35 13.22 73.70
N GLU A 373 -24.79 14.48 73.75
CA GLU A 373 -26.12 14.95 73.36
C GLU A 373 -26.42 14.69 71.88
N PHE A 374 -25.40 14.65 71.02
CA PHE A 374 -25.51 14.40 69.55
C PHE A 374 -25.02 13.01 69.16
N ALA A 375 -24.56 12.16 70.10
CA ALA A 375 -23.99 10.86 69.82
C ALA A 375 -24.96 9.92 69.06
N SER A 376 -26.28 9.97 69.41
CA SER A 376 -27.30 9.17 68.72
C SER A 376 -27.49 9.61 67.25
N GLU A 377 -27.40 10.92 66.96
CA GLU A 377 -27.53 11.45 65.60
C GLU A 377 -26.30 11.08 64.75
N VAL A 378 -25.09 11.27 65.29
CA VAL A 378 -23.83 10.92 64.65
C VAL A 378 -23.79 9.42 64.34
N MET A 379 -24.17 8.54 65.23
CA MET A 379 -24.24 7.10 65.04
C MET A 379 -25.30 6.72 64.01
N GLY A 380 -26.44 7.41 63.97
CA GLY A 380 -27.45 7.23 62.93
C GLY A 380 -26.88 7.56 61.51
N MET A 381 -26.08 8.62 61.37
CA MET A 381 -25.41 8.92 60.10
C MET A 381 -24.41 7.82 59.70
N VAL A 382 -23.66 7.26 60.64
CA VAL A 382 -22.74 6.14 60.40
C VAL A 382 -23.48 4.90 59.93
N GLU A 383 -24.62 4.57 60.55
CA GLU A 383 -25.44 3.42 60.15
C GLU A 383 -26.04 3.62 58.75
N GLN A 384 -26.53 4.83 58.45
CA GLN A 384 -27.09 5.16 57.14
C GLN A 384 -26.06 5.07 56.02
N TYR A 385 -24.85 5.54 56.26
CA TYR A 385 -23.73 5.46 55.29
C TYR A 385 -23.22 4.03 55.07
N ARG A 386 -23.45 3.12 56.01
CA ARG A 386 -23.03 1.73 55.93
C ARG A 386 -23.97 0.87 55.07
N VAL A 387 -25.17 1.36 54.79
CA VAL A 387 -26.21 0.67 54.01
C VAL A 387 -26.14 1.01 52.52
N ASP A 388 -25.59 2.17 52.14
CA ASP A 388 -25.33 2.61 50.75
C ASP A 388 -23.91 2.21 50.28
#